data_25b96d12b8606e62420644d7676afad2
#
_entry.id   25b96d12b8606e62420644d7676afad2
#
_cell.length_a   1.000
_cell.length_b   1.000
_cell.length_c   1.000
_cell.angle_alpha   90.00
_cell.angle_beta   90.00
_cell.angle_gamma   90.00
#
_symmetry.space_group_name_H-M   'P 1'
#
loop_
_entity.id
_entity.type
_entity.pdbx_description
1 polymer ?
#
loop_
_entity_poly.entity_id
_entity_poly.type
_entity_poly.pdbx_seq_one_letter_code
_entity_poly.pdbx_strand_id
1 'polypeptide(L)'
;MVEFEGLDTIIKRLDELTDVKKVEQAINQSTLLVESSAKQNASNCKDTGALQNSIISTVENTNDAVIGYVSTNLEYAPYVEYGTGLFAENGNGRQTPWKYKDDDDNWHTTKGQHPQPFMRPALSENKQNILRVVKKVVFND
;
A
#
# COMPACT_ATOMS: atom_id res chain seq x y z
N MET A 1 -2.51 -3.45 -5.50
CA MET A 1 -2.84 -4.21 -4.28
C MET A 1 -1.56 -4.68 -3.63
N VAL A 2 -1.45 -4.50 -2.33
CA VAL A 2 -0.28 -4.93 -1.55
C VAL A 2 -0.69 -6.07 -0.64
N GLU A 3 -0.02 -7.20 -0.75
CA GLU A 3 -0.21 -8.34 0.14
C GLU A 3 0.76 -8.26 1.32
N PHE A 4 0.36 -8.84 2.45
CA PHE A 4 1.23 -8.98 3.61
C PHE A 4 2.16 -10.18 3.40
N GLU A 5 3.22 -9.98 2.64
CA GLU A 5 4.23 -11.01 2.40
C GLU A 5 5.23 -11.08 3.54
N GLY A 6 5.89 -12.22 3.68
CA GLY A 6 6.92 -12.44 4.71
C GLY A 6 6.38 -12.82 6.08
N LEU A 7 5.06 -13.03 6.21
CA LEU A 7 4.44 -13.51 7.44
C LEU A 7 4.14 -15.02 7.41
N ASP A 8 4.71 -15.74 6.47
CA ASP A 8 4.39 -17.17 6.24
C ASP A 8 4.58 -18.05 7.48
N THR A 9 5.62 -17.78 8.26
CA THR A 9 5.88 -18.53 9.50
C THR A 9 4.78 -18.29 10.53
N ILE A 10 4.28 -17.06 10.63
CA ILE A 10 3.18 -16.71 11.53
C ILE A 10 1.89 -17.30 11.02
N ILE A 11 1.64 -17.26 9.72
CA ILE A 11 0.46 -17.84 9.09
C ILE A 11 0.38 -19.35 9.38
N LYS A 12 1.49 -20.07 9.25
CA LYS A 12 1.54 -21.51 9.58
C LYS A 12 1.21 -21.79 11.04
N ARG A 13 1.70 -20.97 11.95
CA ARG A 13 1.36 -21.10 13.38
C ARG A 13 -0.10 -20.79 13.66
N LEU A 14 -0.67 -19.82 12.91
CA LEU A 14 -2.08 -19.44 13.03
C LEU A 14 -3.02 -20.53 12.53
N ASP A 15 -2.61 -21.31 11.52
CA ASP A 15 -3.38 -22.46 11.02
C ASP A 15 -3.58 -23.54 12.09
N GLU A 16 -2.71 -23.59 13.08
CA GLU A 16 -2.79 -24.50 14.22
C GLU A 16 -3.73 -24.00 15.33
N LEU A 17 -4.16 -22.73 15.25
CA LEU A 17 -5.02 -22.10 16.23
C LEU A 17 -6.47 -22.18 15.78
N THR A 18 -7.35 -22.52 16.71
CA THR A 18 -8.79 -22.63 16.46
C THR A 18 -9.53 -21.29 16.57
N ASP A 19 -8.87 -20.23 17.07
CA ASP A 19 -9.52 -18.93 17.30
C ASP A 19 -9.35 -17.98 16.10
N VAL A 20 -10.18 -18.21 15.09
CA VAL A 20 -10.21 -17.41 13.86
C VAL A 20 -10.55 -15.94 14.14
N LYS A 21 -11.37 -15.66 15.16
CA LYS A 21 -11.77 -14.28 15.47
C LYS A 21 -10.60 -13.42 15.91
N LYS A 22 -9.67 -13.98 16.70
CA LYS A 22 -8.47 -13.25 17.10
C LYS A 22 -7.55 -12.99 15.90
N VAL A 23 -7.45 -13.95 14.99
CA VAL A 23 -6.68 -13.77 13.75
C VAL A 23 -7.28 -12.65 12.89
N GLU A 24 -8.59 -12.67 12.69
CA GLU A 24 -9.29 -11.60 11.97
C GLU A 24 -9.06 -10.24 12.61
N GLN A 25 -9.15 -10.15 13.93
CA GLN A 25 -8.91 -8.93 14.67
C GLN A 25 -7.48 -8.40 14.45
N ALA A 26 -6.49 -9.29 14.55
CA ALA A 26 -5.10 -8.93 14.34
C ALA A 26 -4.84 -8.43 12.92
N ILE A 27 -5.40 -9.10 11.92
CA ILE A 27 -5.26 -8.70 10.51
C ILE A 27 -6.00 -7.39 10.25
N ASN A 28 -7.19 -7.19 10.81
CA ASN A 28 -7.90 -5.93 10.70
C ASN A 28 -7.07 -4.76 11.26
N GLN A 29 -6.54 -4.90 12.45
CA GLN A 29 -5.73 -3.86 13.07
C GLN A 29 -4.45 -3.58 12.26
N SER A 30 -3.80 -4.63 11.78
CA SER A 30 -2.59 -4.51 10.97
C SER A 30 -2.87 -3.83 9.62
N THR A 31 -3.97 -4.18 8.99
CA THR A 31 -4.38 -3.61 7.71
C THR A 31 -4.72 -2.13 7.85
N LEU A 32 -5.43 -1.75 8.91
CA LEU A 32 -5.72 -0.33 9.20
C LEU A 32 -4.45 0.48 9.47
N LEU A 33 -3.47 -0.13 10.10
CA LEU A 33 -2.19 0.51 10.37
C LEU A 33 -1.43 0.81 9.08
N VAL A 34 -1.41 -0.14 8.15
CA VAL A 34 -0.80 0.05 6.82
C VAL A 34 -1.58 1.09 6.01
N GLU A 35 -2.92 1.03 6.03
CA GLU A 35 -3.77 2.02 5.37
C GLU A 35 -3.46 3.43 5.86
N SER A 36 -3.39 3.62 7.16
CA SER A 36 -3.06 4.91 7.77
C SER A 36 -1.69 5.42 7.34
N SER A 37 -0.69 4.56 7.33
CA SER A 37 0.66 4.92 6.86
C SER A 37 0.68 5.26 5.38
N ALA A 38 -0.02 4.49 4.54
CA ALA A 38 -0.12 4.76 3.12
C ALA A 38 -0.78 6.11 2.84
N LYS A 39 -1.85 6.42 3.56
CA LYS A 39 -2.53 7.73 3.46
C LYS A 39 -1.62 8.87 3.88
N GLN A 40 -0.88 8.70 4.95
CA GLN A 40 0.08 9.71 5.42
C GLN A 40 1.18 9.93 4.38
N ASN A 41 1.73 8.85 3.81
CA ASN A 41 2.73 8.94 2.75
C ASN A 41 2.17 9.62 1.50
N ALA A 42 0.94 9.27 1.13
CA ALA A 42 0.27 9.87 -0.03
C ALA A 42 0.01 11.37 0.16
N SER A 43 -0.21 11.83 1.38
CA SER A 43 -0.41 13.27 1.66
C SER A 43 0.82 14.11 1.32
N ASN A 44 2.01 13.51 1.29
CA ASN A 44 3.25 14.17 0.93
C ASN A 44 3.49 14.22 -0.60
N CYS A 45 2.69 13.50 -1.37
CA CYS A 45 2.76 13.54 -2.82
C CYS A 45 2.07 14.80 -3.34
N LYS A 46 2.59 15.36 -4.45
CA LYS A 46 1.97 16.52 -5.09
C LYS A 46 0.66 16.11 -5.76
N ASP A 47 -0.41 16.18 -5.01
CA ASP A 47 -1.75 15.82 -5.46
C ASP A 47 -2.78 16.67 -4.72
N THR A 48 -4.01 16.66 -5.21
CA THR A 48 -5.16 17.38 -4.63
C THR A 48 -5.78 16.65 -3.43
N GLY A 49 -5.15 15.59 -2.93
CA GLY A 49 -5.69 14.73 -1.88
C GLY A 49 -6.51 13.57 -2.41
N ALA A 50 -6.73 13.49 -3.72
CA ALA A 50 -7.49 12.40 -4.32
C ALA A 50 -6.82 11.04 -4.11
N LEU A 51 -5.48 10.99 -4.21
CA LEU A 51 -4.73 9.76 -3.97
C LEU A 51 -4.92 9.28 -2.53
N GLN A 52 -4.72 10.16 -1.56
CA GLN A 52 -4.90 9.85 -0.14
C GLN A 52 -6.32 9.33 0.14
N ASN A 53 -7.32 10.02 -0.40
CA ASN A 53 -8.72 9.67 -0.18
C ASN A 53 -9.14 8.36 -0.88
N SER A 54 -8.41 7.95 -1.91
CA SER A 54 -8.71 6.73 -2.66
C SER A 54 -8.24 5.46 -1.99
N ILE A 55 -7.34 5.57 -1.02
CA ILE A 55 -6.74 4.41 -0.36
C ILE A 55 -7.78 3.79 0.58
N ILE A 56 -8.03 2.50 0.37
CA ILE A 56 -8.97 1.72 1.18
C ILE A 56 -8.30 0.44 1.66
N SER A 57 -8.87 -0.13 2.71
CA SER A 57 -8.44 -1.43 3.21
C SER A 57 -9.63 -2.39 3.24
N THR A 58 -9.35 -3.65 3.00
CA THR A 58 -10.32 -4.74 3.11
C THR A 58 -9.66 -5.94 3.74
N VAL A 59 -10.47 -6.79 4.39
CA VAL A 59 -10.00 -8.05 4.94
C VAL A 59 -10.87 -9.16 4.36
N GLU A 60 -10.21 -10.17 3.81
CA GLU A 60 -10.86 -11.34 3.24
C GLU A 60 -10.56 -12.55 4.13
N ASN A 61 -11.61 -13.28 4.47
CA ASN A 61 -11.49 -14.51 5.23
C ASN A 61 -11.86 -15.68 4.32
N THR A 62 -10.87 -16.51 4.00
CA THR A 62 -11.04 -17.74 3.24
C THR A 62 -10.92 -18.94 4.18
N ASN A 63 -11.18 -20.16 3.67
CA ASN A 63 -11.05 -21.36 4.46
C ASN A 63 -9.61 -21.60 4.95
N ASP A 64 -8.62 -21.07 4.23
CA ASP A 64 -7.20 -21.34 4.48
C ASP A 64 -6.46 -20.15 5.06
N ALA A 65 -7.01 -18.92 4.96
CA ALA A 65 -6.25 -17.73 5.36
C ALA A 65 -7.16 -16.53 5.64
N VAL A 66 -6.64 -15.60 6.43
CA VAL A 66 -7.19 -14.24 6.59
C VAL A 66 -6.20 -13.29 5.92
N ILE A 67 -6.66 -12.53 4.94
CA ILE A 67 -5.81 -11.67 4.12
C ILE A 67 -6.28 -10.23 4.22
N GLY A 68 -5.36 -9.33 4.57
CA GLY A 68 -5.60 -7.89 4.55
C GLY A 68 -5.08 -7.27 3.26
N TYR A 69 -5.87 -6.39 2.69
CA TYR A 69 -5.52 -5.66 1.47
C TYR A 69 -5.59 -4.17 1.72
N VAL A 70 -4.58 -3.44 1.25
CA VAL A 70 -4.62 -1.98 1.16
C VAL A 70 -4.43 -1.63 -0.31
N SER A 71 -5.38 -0.89 -0.87
CA SER A 71 -5.41 -0.65 -2.31
C SER A 71 -5.95 0.72 -2.65
N THR A 72 -5.72 1.12 -3.89
CA THR A 72 -6.29 2.31 -4.49
C THR A 72 -6.81 1.95 -5.88
N ASN A 73 -7.92 2.59 -6.28
CA ASN A 73 -8.49 2.42 -7.61
C ASN A 73 -8.10 3.52 -8.60
N LEU A 74 -7.25 4.46 -8.18
CA LEU A 74 -6.82 5.54 -9.08
C LEU A 74 -5.85 5.00 -10.13
N GLU A 75 -6.13 5.30 -11.39
CA GLU A 75 -5.33 4.82 -12.52
C GLU A 75 -3.89 5.34 -12.50
N TYR A 76 -3.68 6.55 -11.97
CA TYR A 76 -2.35 7.14 -11.92
C TYR A 76 -1.51 6.71 -10.70
N ALA A 77 -2.09 5.97 -9.75
CA ALA A 77 -1.39 5.58 -8.53
C ALA A 77 -0.08 4.81 -8.80
N PRO A 78 -0.01 3.85 -9.75
CA PRO A 78 1.25 3.19 -10.05
C PRO A 78 2.34 4.14 -10.55
N TYR A 79 1.96 5.20 -11.26
CA TYR A 79 2.91 6.18 -11.76
C TYR A 79 3.49 7.04 -10.63
N VAL A 80 2.71 7.31 -9.59
CA VAL A 80 3.21 7.98 -8.38
C VAL A 80 4.19 7.06 -7.65
N GLU A 81 3.81 5.79 -7.47
CA GLU A 81 4.63 4.81 -6.75
C GLU A 81 5.98 4.55 -7.45
N TYR A 82 5.98 4.35 -8.76
CA TYR A 82 7.12 3.87 -9.52
C TYR A 82 7.79 4.92 -10.42
N GLY A 83 7.21 6.10 -10.53
CA GLY A 83 7.72 7.16 -11.40
C GLY A 83 7.30 6.99 -12.85
N THR A 84 7.59 8.00 -13.67
CA THR A 84 7.23 8.03 -15.09
C THR A 84 8.38 8.59 -15.93
N GLY A 85 8.31 8.35 -17.25
CA GLY A 85 9.26 8.90 -18.20
C GLY A 85 10.68 8.43 -17.94
N LEU A 86 11.62 9.37 -17.98
CA LEU A 86 13.03 9.09 -17.70
C LEU A 86 13.28 8.56 -16.29
N PHE A 87 12.38 8.85 -15.38
CA PHE A 87 12.51 8.54 -13.95
C PHE A 87 11.78 7.27 -13.52
N ALA A 88 11.12 6.55 -14.45
CA ALA A 88 10.46 5.30 -14.14
C ALA A 88 11.46 4.26 -13.62
N GLU A 89 11.18 3.67 -12.46
CA GLU A 89 12.08 2.71 -11.80
C GLU A 89 12.47 1.53 -12.68
N ASN A 90 11.52 1.04 -13.49
CA ASN A 90 11.76 -0.12 -14.36
C ASN A 90 12.52 0.20 -15.64
N GLY A 91 12.82 1.47 -15.89
CA GLY A 91 13.49 1.92 -17.11
C GLY A 91 12.65 1.88 -18.37
N ASN A 92 11.37 1.48 -18.29
CA ASN A 92 10.49 1.33 -19.45
C ASN A 92 9.63 2.57 -19.72
N GLY A 93 9.89 3.68 -19.04
CA GLY A 93 9.19 4.93 -19.25
C GLY A 93 9.58 5.59 -20.56
N ARG A 94 8.76 6.54 -21.00
CA ARG A 94 9.02 7.32 -22.22
C ARG A 94 10.34 8.11 -22.07
N GLN A 95 11.24 7.98 -23.01
CA GLN A 95 12.56 8.60 -22.97
C GLN A 95 12.58 10.02 -23.53
N THR A 96 11.56 10.41 -24.29
CA THR A 96 11.47 11.74 -24.90
C THR A 96 10.47 12.61 -24.13
N PRO A 97 10.73 13.93 -23.97
CA PRO A 97 9.76 14.82 -23.33
C PRO A 97 8.41 14.82 -24.06
N TRP A 98 7.35 15.10 -23.31
CA TRP A 98 6.02 15.23 -23.90
C TRP A 98 5.29 16.41 -23.28
N LYS A 99 4.22 16.85 -23.94
CA LYS A 99 3.38 17.93 -23.48
C LYS A 99 2.07 17.36 -22.91
N TYR A 100 1.59 17.98 -21.86
CA TYR A 100 0.29 17.68 -21.30
C TYR A 100 -0.42 18.97 -20.90
N LYS A 101 -1.73 18.88 -20.74
CA LYS A 101 -2.57 19.99 -20.34
C LYS A 101 -3.02 19.79 -18.90
N ASP A 102 -2.88 20.81 -18.06
CA ASP A 102 -3.34 20.73 -16.68
C ASP A 102 -4.86 21.02 -16.59
N ASP A 103 -5.40 20.99 -15.37
CA ASP A 103 -6.82 21.21 -15.13
C ASP A 103 -7.26 22.65 -15.44
N ASP A 104 -6.33 23.59 -15.50
CA ASP A 104 -6.56 24.99 -15.86
C ASP A 104 -6.34 25.27 -17.34
N ASP A 105 -6.25 24.22 -18.16
CA ASP A 105 -6.00 24.29 -19.61
C ASP A 105 -4.62 24.87 -20.01
N ASN A 106 -3.66 24.85 -19.10
CA ASN A 106 -2.29 25.28 -19.38
C ASN A 106 -1.44 24.11 -19.90
N TRP A 107 -0.65 24.35 -20.93
CA TRP A 107 0.27 23.36 -21.48
C TRP A 107 1.57 23.33 -20.69
N HIS A 108 2.01 22.11 -20.39
CA HIS A 108 3.29 21.85 -19.74
C HIS A 108 4.10 20.84 -20.53
N THR A 109 5.43 20.94 -20.44
CA THR A 109 6.35 19.95 -20.99
C THR A 109 6.99 19.19 -19.83
N THR A 110 7.05 17.86 -19.92
CA THR A 110 7.63 17.02 -18.88
C THR A 110 8.54 15.96 -19.46
N LYS A 111 9.52 15.55 -18.67
CA LYS A 111 10.38 14.38 -18.95
C LYS A 111 9.96 13.18 -18.11
N GLY A 112 8.96 13.36 -17.26
CA GLY A 112 8.49 12.36 -16.31
C GLY A 112 8.56 12.87 -14.88
N GLN A 113 8.20 12.02 -13.94
CA GLN A 113 8.23 12.30 -12.50
C GLN A 113 9.05 11.25 -11.78
N HIS A 114 9.82 11.68 -10.79
CA HIS A 114 10.50 10.76 -9.89
C HIS A 114 9.49 9.93 -9.10
N PRO A 115 9.82 8.69 -8.75
CA PRO A 115 8.98 7.90 -7.87
C PRO A 115 8.72 8.62 -6.54
N GLN A 116 7.49 8.55 -6.07
CA GLN A 116 7.09 9.02 -4.74
C GLN A 116 6.36 7.85 -4.06
N PRO A 117 7.10 6.84 -3.59
CA PRO A 117 6.48 5.64 -3.03
C PRO A 117 5.63 5.98 -1.81
N PHE A 118 4.41 5.49 -1.78
CA PHE A 118 3.50 5.68 -0.65
C PHE A 118 2.98 4.36 -0.11
N MET A 119 2.85 3.34 -0.96
CA MET A 119 2.30 2.04 -0.59
C MET A 119 3.39 1.09 -0.08
N ARG A 120 4.50 0.94 -0.81
CA ARG A 120 5.59 0.04 -0.39
C ARG A 120 6.19 0.40 0.96
N PRO A 121 6.52 1.69 1.24
CA PRO A 121 7.02 2.06 2.57
C PRO A 121 6.00 1.82 3.68
N ALA A 122 4.71 2.01 3.39
CA ALA A 122 3.66 1.78 4.38
C ALA A 122 3.68 0.34 4.89
N LEU A 123 3.93 -0.63 4.01
CA LEU A 123 4.06 -2.03 4.41
C LEU A 123 5.41 -2.31 5.06
N SER A 124 6.51 -1.95 4.40
CA SER A 124 7.86 -2.32 4.86
C SER A 124 8.22 -1.69 6.20
N GLU A 125 7.84 -0.44 6.43
CA GLU A 125 8.13 0.27 7.68
C GLU A 125 7.27 -0.21 8.86
N ASN A 126 6.15 -0.87 8.59
CA ASN A 126 5.23 -1.35 9.61
C ASN A 126 5.34 -2.84 9.93
N LYS A 127 6.29 -3.55 9.35
CA LYS A 127 6.45 -4.99 9.60
C LYS A 127 6.58 -5.32 11.08
N GLN A 128 7.41 -4.58 11.82
CA GLN A 128 7.60 -4.81 13.25
C GLN A 128 6.34 -4.47 14.05
N ASN A 129 5.64 -3.42 13.69
CA ASN A 129 4.39 -3.05 14.32
C ASN A 129 3.31 -4.11 14.08
N ILE A 130 3.26 -4.66 12.88
CA ILE A 130 2.33 -5.75 12.53
C ILE A 130 2.62 -6.98 13.38
N LEU A 131 3.90 -7.34 13.51
CA LEU A 131 4.31 -8.47 14.36
C LEU A 131 3.89 -8.27 15.82
N ARG A 132 4.04 -7.05 16.35
CA ARG A 132 3.59 -6.73 17.71
C ARG A 132 2.09 -6.89 17.86
N VAL A 133 1.32 -6.39 16.89
CA VAL A 133 -0.15 -6.53 16.91
C VAL A 133 -0.55 -7.99 16.92
N VAL A 134 0.03 -8.80 16.05
CA VAL A 134 -0.27 -10.23 15.96
C VAL A 134 0.08 -10.95 17.27
N LYS A 135 1.26 -10.69 17.81
CA LYS A 135 1.67 -11.30 19.09
C LYS A 135 0.74 -10.92 20.23
N LYS A 136 0.38 -9.64 20.32
CA LYS A 136 -0.47 -9.14 21.41
C LYS A 136 -1.90 -9.66 21.30
N VAL A 137 -2.49 -9.63 20.10
CA VAL A 137 -3.90 -9.98 19.90
C VAL A 137 -4.11 -11.49 19.89
N VAL A 138 -3.25 -12.23 19.19
CA VAL A 138 -3.44 -13.68 18.99
C VAL A 138 -2.80 -14.49 20.10
N PHE A 139 -1.59 -14.14 20.50
CA PHE A 139 -0.80 -14.92 21.46
C PHE A 139 -0.79 -14.33 22.88
N ASN A 140 -1.32 -13.14 23.09
CA ASN A 140 -1.31 -12.42 24.38
C ASN A 140 0.09 -12.18 24.95
N ASP A 141 1.08 -11.99 24.08
CA ASP A 141 2.48 -11.73 24.50
C ASP A 141 2.79 -10.25 24.76
#